data_f37a156661ffbec61025e93c313562e3
#
_entry.id   f37a156661ffbec61025e93c313562e3
#
_cell.length_a   1.000
_cell.length_b   1.000
_cell.length_c   1.000
_cell.angle_alpha   90.00
_cell.angle_beta   90.00
_cell.angle_gamma   90.00
#
_symmetry.space_group_name_H-M   'P 1'
#
loop_
_entity.id
_entity.type
_entity.pdbx_description
1 polymer ?
#
loop_
_entity_poly.entity_id
_entity_poly.type
_entity_poly.pdbx_seq_one_letter_code
_entity_poly.pdbx_strand_id
1 'polypeptide(L)'
;SVNTASKTMSDDWHIPSLLYAGRLTYMPKGVMPSTQGNPNRLNEDKILFGLSGSINVESENESTNDTRVGLEFAMLKNKLYLAAEAYYMNVGFTKRQKINESYSFLGGYVQGGYFVAPRLQLAARYDIFNRNGTDDDGFLNMPAVGMNYFFRGCNLKLQAMYQYVARWGHDTQL
;
A
#
# COMPACT_ATOMS: atom_id res chain seq x y z
N SER A 1 -42.95 32.95 -38.11
CA SER A 1 -42.27 31.64 -38.03
C SER A 1 -41.51 31.52 -36.70
N VAL A 2 -42.10 30.78 -35.77
CA VAL A 2 -41.51 30.48 -34.48
C VAL A 2 -40.72 29.17 -34.64
N ASN A 3 -39.40 29.25 -34.59
CA ASN A 3 -38.52 28.08 -34.60
C ASN A 3 -38.46 27.51 -33.18
N THR A 4 -39.29 26.52 -32.88
CA THR A 4 -39.14 25.69 -31.69
C THR A 4 -38.05 24.69 -31.95
N ALA A 5 -36.82 25.02 -31.51
CA ALA A 5 -35.76 24.06 -31.39
C ALA A 5 -36.16 23.06 -30.30
N SER A 6 -36.57 21.87 -30.70
CA SER A 6 -36.70 20.75 -29.78
C SER A 6 -35.29 20.37 -29.28
N LYS A 7 -35.00 20.78 -28.08
CA LYS A 7 -33.83 20.32 -27.34
C LYS A 7 -34.10 18.85 -27.01
N THR A 8 -33.61 17.95 -27.84
CA THR A 8 -33.52 16.54 -27.47
C THR A 8 -32.64 16.48 -26.23
N MET A 9 -33.24 16.25 -25.08
CA MET A 9 -32.50 15.74 -23.91
C MET A 9 -31.90 14.42 -24.33
N SER A 10 -30.62 14.41 -24.66
CA SER A 10 -29.84 13.17 -24.62
C SER A 10 -29.84 12.74 -23.15
N ASP A 11 -30.57 11.68 -22.88
CA ASP A 11 -30.47 10.97 -21.62
C ASP A 11 -29.07 10.29 -21.56
N ASP A 12 -28.05 11.10 -21.32
CA ASP A 12 -26.75 10.60 -20.91
C ASP A 12 -26.87 10.08 -19.45
N TRP A 13 -27.46 8.92 -19.33
CA TRP A 13 -27.36 8.15 -18.10
C TRP A 13 -25.92 7.68 -17.96
N HIS A 14 -25.08 8.51 -17.33
CA HIS A 14 -23.75 8.10 -16.93
C HIS A 14 -23.90 7.05 -15.85
N ILE A 15 -23.56 5.81 -16.18
CA ILE A 15 -23.41 4.77 -15.15
C ILE A 15 -22.21 5.21 -14.31
N PRO A 16 -22.40 5.52 -13.00
CA PRO A 16 -21.30 5.95 -12.18
C PRO A 16 -20.22 4.85 -12.14
N SER A 17 -18.96 5.23 -12.20
CA SER A 17 -17.87 4.32 -11.98
C SER A 17 -18.02 3.66 -10.60
N LEU A 18 -17.86 2.34 -10.55
CA LEU A 18 -18.04 1.56 -9.33
C LEU A 18 -16.70 0.99 -8.88
N LEU A 19 -16.34 1.31 -7.65
CA LEU A 19 -15.22 0.69 -6.94
C LEU A 19 -15.75 -0.43 -6.03
N TYR A 20 -15.34 -1.65 -6.33
CA TYR A 20 -15.55 -2.79 -5.45
C TYR A 20 -14.29 -3.01 -4.64
N ALA A 21 -14.39 -3.07 -3.33
CA ALA A 21 -13.26 -3.32 -2.44
C ALA A 21 -13.65 -4.30 -1.33
N GLY A 22 -12.70 -5.15 -0.97
CA GLY A 22 -12.87 -6.11 0.10
C GLY A 22 -11.56 -6.37 0.82
N ARG A 23 -11.65 -6.71 2.11
CA ARG A 23 -10.51 -7.10 2.94
C ARG A 23 -10.92 -8.22 3.87
N LEU A 24 -10.09 -9.27 3.94
CA LEU A 24 -10.20 -10.37 4.87
C LEU A 24 -8.99 -10.36 5.79
N THR A 25 -9.21 -10.50 7.09
CA THR A 25 -8.14 -10.61 8.07
C THR A 25 -8.34 -11.85 8.92
N TYR A 26 -7.22 -12.55 9.19
CA TYR A 26 -7.19 -13.72 10.05
C TYR A 26 -6.21 -13.49 11.20
N MET A 27 -6.69 -13.60 12.42
CA MET A 27 -5.95 -13.34 13.65
C MET A 27 -6.03 -14.55 14.61
N PRO A 28 -5.20 -15.58 14.41
CA PRO A 28 -5.31 -16.85 15.15
C PRO A 28 -5.05 -16.71 16.65
N LYS A 29 -4.37 -15.63 17.06
CA LYS A 29 -4.00 -15.36 18.47
C LYS A 29 -4.71 -14.14 19.05
N GLY A 30 -5.94 -13.89 18.60
CA GLY A 30 -6.77 -12.75 19.03
C GLY A 30 -6.38 -11.44 18.34
N VAL A 31 -7.14 -10.39 18.64
CA VAL A 31 -7.07 -9.11 17.96
C VAL A 31 -5.68 -8.48 18.06
N MET A 32 -5.12 -8.10 16.90
CA MET A 32 -3.87 -7.35 16.81
C MET A 32 -4.13 -5.89 17.20
N PRO A 33 -3.41 -5.31 18.17
CA PRO A 33 -3.51 -3.89 18.45
C PRO A 33 -3.03 -3.06 17.25
N SER A 34 -3.67 -1.93 16.99
CA SER A 34 -3.35 -1.02 15.89
C SER A 34 -2.03 -0.26 16.05
N THR A 35 -1.17 -0.67 16.98
CA THR A 35 0.08 0.00 17.32
C THR A 35 1.26 -0.59 16.57
N GLN A 36 2.09 0.27 16.00
CA GLN A 36 3.37 -0.13 15.37
C GLN A 36 4.42 -0.45 16.45
N GLY A 37 4.23 -1.53 17.15
CA GLY A 37 5.10 -1.95 18.24
C GLY A 37 4.31 -2.50 19.41
N ASN A 38 5.00 -2.93 20.45
CA ASN A 38 4.40 -3.43 21.68
C ASN A 38 4.87 -2.61 22.89
N PRO A 39 4.53 -1.28 22.99
CA PRO A 39 4.97 -0.43 24.09
C PRO A 39 4.38 -0.86 25.43
N ASN A 40 3.24 -1.54 25.42
CA ASN A 40 2.57 -2.04 26.61
C ASN A 40 3.09 -3.42 27.05
N ARG A 41 4.07 -3.99 26.30
CA ARG A 41 4.70 -5.28 26.59
C ARG A 41 3.66 -6.36 26.87
N LEU A 42 2.71 -6.52 25.96
CA LEU A 42 1.76 -7.63 26.02
C LEU A 42 2.56 -8.92 26.07
N ASN A 43 2.34 -9.73 27.09
CA ASN A 43 2.98 -11.04 27.22
C ASN A 43 2.41 -12.07 26.23
N GLU A 44 1.44 -11.65 25.44
CA GLU A 44 0.77 -12.49 24.47
C GLU A 44 1.34 -12.27 23.06
N ASP A 45 1.64 -13.37 22.42
CA ASP A 45 1.96 -13.34 20.98
C ASP A 45 0.71 -13.02 20.18
N LYS A 46 0.82 -12.10 19.23
CA LYS A 46 -0.25 -11.75 18.29
C LYS A 46 0.25 -11.93 16.86
N ILE A 47 -0.62 -12.47 16.01
CA ILE A 47 -0.31 -12.69 14.59
C ILE A 47 -1.53 -12.25 13.77
N LEU A 48 -1.27 -11.57 12.67
CA LEU A 48 -2.27 -11.16 11.71
C LEU A 48 -1.81 -11.53 10.31
N PHE A 49 -2.74 -12.10 9.55
CA PHE A 49 -2.66 -12.23 8.10
C PHE A 49 -3.81 -11.46 7.48
N GLY A 50 -3.54 -10.72 6.42
CA GLY A 50 -4.52 -9.95 5.69
C GLY A 50 -4.43 -10.18 4.19
N LEU A 51 -5.60 -10.22 3.55
CA LEU A 51 -5.77 -10.22 2.11
C LEU A 51 -6.75 -9.10 1.76
N SER A 52 -6.37 -8.23 0.86
CA SER A 52 -7.22 -7.16 0.36
C SER A 52 -7.26 -7.16 -1.16
N GLY A 53 -8.35 -6.66 -1.71
CA GLY A 53 -8.48 -6.50 -3.14
C GLY A 53 -9.47 -5.40 -3.48
N SER A 54 -9.26 -4.75 -4.61
CA SER A 54 -10.21 -3.81 -5.18
C SER A 54 -10.18 -3.87 -6.69
N ILE A 55 -11.35 -3.64 -7.30
CA ILE A 55 -11.54 -3.52 -8.73
C ILE A 55 -12.32 -2.24 -8.97
N ASN A 56 -11.73 -1.34 -9.72
CA ASN A 56 -12.39 -0.14 -10.21
C ASN A 56 -12.82 -0.38 -11.66
N VAL A 57 -14.12 -0.27 -11.92
CA VAL A 57 -14.69 -0.41 -13.25
C VAL A 57 -15.31 0.93 -13.64
N GLU A 58 -14.68 1.61 -14.57
CA GLU A 58 -15.20 2.83 -15.13
C GLU A 58 -15.85 2.54 -16.48
N SER A 59 -17.09 2.99 -16.68
CA SER A 59 -17.89 2.63 -17.85
C SER A 59 -17.68 3.55 -19.03
N GLU A 60 -17.05 4.70 -18.88
CA GLU A 60 -16.92 5.70 -19.93
C GLU A 60 -15.50 6.18 -20.21
N ASN A 61 -15.23 6.18 -21.43
CA ASN A 61 -14.41 6.89 -22.42
C ASN A 61 -13.06 7.54 -22.03
N GLU A 62 -12.78 7.82 -20.79
CA GLU A 62 -11.50 8.37 -20.28
C GLU A 62 -10.94 7.57 -19.11
N SER A 63 -11.49 6.43 -18.89
CA SER A 63 -11.39 5.72 -17.64
C SER A 63 -10.32 4.63 -17.64
N THR A 64 -9.71 4.51 -16.52
CA THR A 64 -8.75 3.46 -16.20
C THR A 64 -9.45 2.37 -15.39
N ASN A 65 -9.46 1.15 -15.90
CA ASN A 65 -9.80 0.00 -15.07
C ASN A 65 -8.59 -0.38 -14.25
N ASP A 66 -8.71 -0.34 -12.94
CA ASP A 66 -7.62 -0.79 -12.07
C ASP A 66 -8.03 -1.98 -11.20
N THR A 67 -7.11 -2.89 -11.04
CA THR A 67 -7.23 -4.04 -10.14
C THR A 67 -6.09 -3.99 -9.15
N ARG A 68 -6.39 -4.11 -7.88
CA ARG A 68 -5.41 -4.09 -6.79
C ARG A 68 -5.56 -5.31 -5.92
N VAL A 69 -4.43 -5.86 -5.52
CA VAL A 69 -4.36 -6.96 -4.55
C VAL A 69 -3.30 -6.61 -3.52
N GLY A 70 -3.60 -6.85 -2.26
CA GLY A 70 -2.69 -6.62 -1.14
C GLY A 70 -2.63 -7.82 -0.21
N LEU A 71 -1.42 -8.16 0.23
CA LEU A 71 -1.12 -9.14 1.26
C LEU A 71 -0.52 -8.44 2.46
N GLU A 72 -0.94 -8.82 3.64
CA GLU A 72 -0.49 -8.23 4.90
C GLU A 72 -0.09 -9.33 5.88
N PHE A 73 0.99 -9.08 6.58
CA PHE A 73 1.43 -9.89 7.72
C PHE A 73 1.85 -8.97 8.85
N ALA A 74 1.46 -9.28 10.08
CA ALA A 74 1.99 -8.63 11.26
C ALA A 74 2.14 -9.62 12.41
N MET A 75 3.18 -9.42 13.21
CA MET A 75 3.46 -10.24 14.40
C MET A 75 3.95 -9.35 15.55
N LEU A 76 3.38 -9.59 16.72
CA LEU A 76 3.88 -9.09 17.99
C LEU A 76 4.32 -10.28 18.82
N LYS A 77 5.55 -10.27 19.28
CA LYS A 77 6.06 -11.28 20.17
C LYS A 77 6.98 -10.65 21.20
N ASN A 78 6.52 -10.54 22.45
CA ASN A 78 7.29 -9.93 23.52
C ASN A 78 7.80 -8.52 23.15
N LYS A 79 9.12 -8.36 22.94
CA LYS A 79 9.77 -7.09 22.59
C LYS A 79 9.86 -6.85 21.08
N LEU A 80 9.48 -7.84 20.27
CA LEU A 80 9.61 -7.83 18.82
C LEU A 80 8.27 -7.48 18.17
N TYR A 81 8.31 -6.57 17.21
CA TYR A 81 7.28 -6.30 16.23
C TYR A 81 7.82 -6.58 14.84
N LEU A 82 7.08 -7.30 14.05
CA LEU A 82 7.35 -7.48 12.62
C LEU A 82 6.09 -7.16 11.83
N ALA A 83 6.24 -6.51 10.68
CA ALA A 83 5.16 -6.36 9.70
C ALA A 83 5.74 -6.44 8.29
N ALA A 84 4.95 -6.98 7.38
CA ALA A 84 5.25 -7.01 5.96
C ALA A 84 3.96 -6.80 5.17
N GLU A 85 4.06 -6.06 4.10
CA GLU A 85 2.96 -5.86 3.17
C GLU A 85 3.49 -5.94 1.73
N ALA A 86 2.68 -6.52 0.86
CA ALA A 86 2.97 -6.58 -0.57
C ALA A 86 1.72 -6.15 -1.34
N TYR A 87 1.91 -5.34 -2.37
CA TYR A 87 0.84 -4.79 -3.19
C TYR A 87 1.15 -5.00 -4.65
N TYR A 88 0.14 -5.44 -5.36
CA TYR A 88 0.13 -5.48 -6.81
C TYR A 88 -1.03 -4.63 -7.32
N MET A 89 -0.76 -3.82 -8.33
CA MET A 89 -1.78 -3.04 -9.03
C MET A 89 -1.57 -3.18 -10.53
N ASN A 90 -2.65 -3.42 -11.25
CA ASN A 90 -2.68 -3.36 -12.71
C ASN A 90 -3.66 -2.28 -13.13
N VAL A 91 -3.20 -1.36 -13.97
CA VAL A 91 -4.00 -0.25 -14.52
C VAL A 91 -4.09 -0.45 -16.02
N GLY A 92 -5.30 -0.70 -16.52
CA GLY A 92 -5.58 -0.79 -17.95
C GLY A 92 -6.23 0.49 -18.46
N PHE A 93 -5.72 1.05 -19.54
CA PHE A 93 -6.33 2.21 -20.21
C PHE A 93 -7.33 1.76 -21.27
N THR A 94 -8.45 2.45 -21.38
CA THR A 94 -9.46 2.14 -22.39
C THR A 94 -9.07 2.68 -23.78
N LYS A 95 -9.66 2.10 -24.82
CA LYS A 95 -9.34 2.32 -26.24
C LYS A 95 -9.37 3.78 -26.72
N ARG A 96 -9.97 4.70 -25.97
CA ARG A 96 -10.11 6.10 -26.42
C ARG A 96 -8.83 6.92 -26.34
N GLN A 97 -7.94 6.58 -25.44
CA GLN A 97 -6.67 7.32 -25.30
C GLN A 97 -5.59 6.89 -26.30
N LYS A 98 -5.90 6.00 -27.25
CA LYS A 98 -4.95 5.41 -28.22
C LYS A 98 -3.73 4.72 -27.60
N ILE A 99 -3.71 4.54 -26.29
CA ILE A 99 -2.64 3.90 -25.54
C ILE A 99 -3.21 2.55 -25.09
N ASN A 100 -2.98 1.50 -25.88
CA ASN A 100 -3.34 0.13 -25.51
C ASN A 100 -2.31 -0.44 -24.49
N GLU A 101 -1.83 0.38 -23.58
CA GLU A 101 -0.82 0.00 -22.62
C GLU A 101 -1.48 -0.25 -21.26
N SER A 102 -1.16 -1.37 -20.66
CA SER A 102 -1.45 -1.65 -19.26
C SER A 102 -0.17 -1.43 -18.46
N TYR A 103 -0.29 -0.76 -17.33
CA TYR A 103 0.82 -0.59 -16.40
C TYR A 103 0.59 -1.47 -15.18
N SER A 104 1.60 -2.21 -14.79
CA SER A 104 1.57 -2.97 -13.55
C SER A 104 2.59 -2.41 -12.56
N PHE A 105 2.18 -2.37 -11.31
CA PHE A 105 2.98 -1.89 -10.20
C PHE A 105 3.10 -3.01 -9.17
N LEU A 106 4.30 -3.24 -8.70
CA LEU A 106 4.58 -4.15 -7.60
C LEU A 106 5.32 -3.36 -6.53
N GLY A 107 4.82 -3.40 -5.32
CA GLY A 107 5.44 -2.75 -4.18
C GLY A 107 5.25 -3.55 -2.91
N GLY A 108 6.08 -3.28 -1.93
CA GLY A 108 5.94 -3.90 -0.63
C GLY A 108 6.99 -3.41 0.33
N TYR A 109 6.82 -3.81 1.57
CA TYR A 109 7.81 -3.55 2.60
C TYR A 109 7.87 -4.67 3.63
N VAL A 110 8.99 -4.75 4.30
CA VAL A 110 9.15 -5.46 5.56
C VAL A 110 9.71 -4.51 6.59
N GLN A 111 9.14 -4.51 7.78
CA GLN A 111 9.63 -3.70 8.89
C GLN A 111 9.69 -4.50 10.18
N GLY A 112 10.66 -4.17 11.02
CA GLY A 112 10.79 -4.73 12.34
C GLY A 112 11.15 -3.69 13.37
N GLY A 113 10.72 -3.91 14.60
CA GLY A 113 11.07 -3.08 15.75
C GLY A 113 11.35 -3.93 16.98
N TYR A 114 12.43 -3.64 17.67
CA TYR A 114 12.82 -4.36 18.87
C TYR A 114 13.07 -3.39 20.04
N PHE A 115 12.43 -3.65 21.18
CA PHE A 115 12.64 -2.86 22.38
C PHE A 115 13.94 -3.22 23.07
N VAL A 116 14.94 -2.36 22.94
CA VAL A 116 16.26 -2.49 23.60
C VAL A 116 16.22 -2.02 25.06
N ALA A 117 15.29 -1.09 25.37
CA ALA A 117 15.02 -0.60 26.72
C ALA A 117 13.52 -0.42 26.92
N PRO A 118 13.01 -0.18 28.15
CA PRO A 118 11.59 -0.06 28.44
C PRO A 118 10.80 0.93 27.57
N ARG A 119 11.46 1.97 27.09
CA ARG A 119 10.86 3.05 26.32
C ARG A 119 11.53 3.29 24.98
N LEU A 120 12.60 2.55 24.67
CA LEU A 120 13.39 2.73 23.47
C LEU A 120 13.27 1.51 22.56
N GLN A 121 12.79 1.72 21.35
CA GLN A 121 12.69 0.72 20.29
C GLN A 121 13.62 1.11 19.16
N LEU A 122 14.44 0.19 18.71
CA LEU A 122 15.14 0.29 17.43
C LEU A 122 14.24 -0.29 16.34
N ALA A 123 14.23 0.33 15.18
CA ALA A 123 13.41 -0.08 14.06
C ALA A 123 14.24 -0.13 12.77
N ALA A 124 13.91 -1.08 11.92
CA ALA A 124 14.44 -1.17 10.57
C ALA A 124 13.27 -1.43 9.61
N ARG A 125 13.38 -0.90 8.41
CA ARG A 125 12.40 -1.07 7.34
C ARG A 125 13.11 -1.17 6.00
N TYR A 126 12.59 -2.00 5.14
CA TYR A 126 13.03 -2.12 3.76
C TYR A 126 11.81 -2.08 2.85
N ASP A 127 11.74 -1.06 2.01
CA ASP A 127 10.70 -0.91 1.01
C ASP A 127 11.26 -1.23 -0.36
N ILE A 128 10.42 -1.83 -1.19
CA ILE A 128 10.69 -2.14 -2.59
C ILE A 128 9.51 -1.68 -3.43
N PHE A 129 9.81 -1.04 -4.55
CA PHE A 129 8.77 -0.59 -5.47
C PHE A 129 9.26 -0.69 -6.92
N ASN A 130 8.41 -1.29 -7.76
CA ASN A 130 8.62 -1.34 -9.22
C ASN A 130 7.43 -0.69 -9.91
N ARG A 131 7.70 0.27 -10.75
CA ARG A 131 6.67 1.06 -11.45
C ARG A 131 6.25 0.44 -12.78
N ASN A 132 6.92 -0.48 -13.35
CA ASN A 132 6.54 -1.17 -14.57
C ASN A 132 7.17 -2.54 -14.52
N GLY A 133 6.39 -3.59 -14.26
CA GLY A 133 6.90 -4.94 -14.14
C GLY A 133 7.54 -5.51 -15.41
N THR A 134 7.53 -4.75 -16.51
CA THR A 134 8.04 -5.15 -17.82
C THR A 134 9.15 -4.28 -18.37
N ASP A 135 9.38 -3.09 -17.81
CA ASP A 135 10.41 -2.18 -18.30
C ASP A 135 11.62 -2.14 -17.37
N ASP A 136 12.79 -1.93 -17.99
CA ASP A 136 14.13 -1.89 -17.35
C ASP A 136 14.35 -0.76 -16.35
N ASP A 137 13.30 -0.01 -15.98
CA ASP A 137 13.37 1.10 -15.03
C ASP A 137 13.71 0.69 -13.59
N GLY A 138 13.87 -0.60 -13.37
CA GLY A 138 14.43 -1.15 -12.14
C GLY A 138 13.57 -0.99 -10.89
N PHE A 139 13.99 -1.70 -9.87
CA PHE A 139 13.38 -1.60 -8.55
C PHE A 139 13.95 -0.40 -7.78
N LEU A 140 13.05 0.38 -7.21
CA LEU A 140 13.39 1.35 -6.20
C LEU A 140 13.53 0.64 -4.85
N ASN A 141 14.71 0.72 -4.25
CA ASN A 141 15.04 0.07 -2.98
C ASN A 141 15.29 1.14 -1.93
N MET A 142 14.61 1.03 -0.80
CA MET A 142 14.60 2.07 0.23
C MET A 142 14.81 1.46 1.63
N PRO A 143 16.04 1.05 1.96
CA PRO A 143 16.37 0.67 3.34
C PRO A 143 16.28 1.87 4.29
N ALA A 144 15.72 1.63 5.46
CA ALA A 144 15.59 2.61 6.51
C ALA A 144 15.91 2.03 7.88
N VAL A 145 16.50 2.83 8.73
CA VAL A 145 16.74 2.52 10.13
C VAL A 145 16.28 3.68 11.00
N GLY A 146 15.82 3.38 12.19
CA GLY A 146 15.29 4.40 13.07
C GLY A 146 15.17 3.99 14.51
N MET A 147 14.72 4.93 15.32
CA MET A 147 14.43 4.70 16.73
C MET A 147 13.14 5.39 17.14
N ASN A 148 12.44 4.78 18.07
CA ASN A 148 11.23 5.28 18.68
C ASN A 148 11.43 5.38 20.19
N TYR A 149 11.18 6.56 20.75
CA TYR A 149 11.17 6.73 22.19
C TYR A 149 9.75 7.02 22.68
N PHE A 150 9.24 6.18 23.57
CA PHE A 150 7.89 6.21 24.07
C PHE A 150 7.82 6.90 25.44
N PHE A 151 7.26 8.11 25.55
CA PHE A 151 7.09 8.82 26.80
C PHE A 151 5.89 8.31 27.61
N ARG A 152 4.74 8.10 26.92
CA ARG A 152 3.49 7.59 27.52
C ARG A 152 2.85 6.56 26.58
N GLY A 153 3.42 5.36 26.51
CA GLY A 153 2.94 4.32 25.59
C GLY A 153 2.85 4.87 24.17
N CYS A 154 1.73 4.63 23.47
CA CYS A 154 1.54 5.13 22.11
C CYS A 154 1.04 6.58 22.03
N ASN A 155 0.62 7.20 23.17
CA ASN A 155 0.01 8.52 23.18
C ASN A 155 1.03 9.65 22.96
N LEU A 156 2.27 9.45 23.37
CA LEU A 156 3.35 10.41 23.16
C LEU A 156 4.64 9.67 22.85
N LYS A 157 5.12 9.81 21.62
CA LYS A 157 6.36 9.22 21.15
C LYS A 157 7.18 10.19 20.31
N LEU A 158 8.48 10.07 20.38
CA LEU A 158 9.44 10.69 19.48
C LEU A 158 9.97 9.62 18.53
N GLN A 159 9.99 9.92 17.24
CA GLN A 159 10.49 9.03 16.20
C GLN A 159 11.57 9.74 15.38
N ALA A 160 12.67 9.06 15.14
CA ALA A 160 13.69 9.47 14.19
C ALA A 160 13.98 8.31 13.25
N MET A 161 14.07 8.61 11.94
CA MET A 161 14.33 7.61 10.92
C MET A 161 15.27 8.21 9.87
N TYR A 162 16.22 7.40 9.43
CA TYR A 162 17.05 7.68 8.26
C TYR A 162 16.73 6.66 7.18
N GLN A 163 16.45 7.13 5.97
CA GLN A 163 16.13 6.30 4.82
C GLN A 163 17.10 6.62 3.69
N TYR A 164 17.65 5.58 3.09
CA TYR A 164 18.44 5.66 1.87
C TYR A 164 17.57 5.22 0.67
N VAL A 165 17.67 5.91 -0.44
CA VAL A 165 16.92 5.61 -1.67
C VAL A 165 17.90 5.24 -2.75
N ALA A 166 17.86 3.98 -3.21
CA ALA A 166 18.65 3.47 -4.31
C ALA A 166 17.75 2.99 -5.44
N ARG A 167 18.08 3.39 -6.65
CA ARG A 167 17.46 2.84 -7.86
C ARG A 167 18.41 1.79 -8.45
N TRP A 168 17.91 0.58 -8.60
CA TRP A 168 18.61 -0.50 -9.29
C TRP A 168 17.98 -0.66 -10.67
N GLY A 169 18.60 -0.08 -11.67
CA GLY A 169 18.26 -0.20 -13.06
C GLY A 169 19.53 0.00 -13.87
N HIS A 170 19.60 -0.60 -15.03
CA HIS A 170 20.74 -0.53 -15.93
C HIS A 170 20.99 0.92 -16.35
N ASP A 171 21.98 1.58 -15.74
CA ASP A 171 22.69 2.67 -16.38
C ASP A 171 23.60 2.08 -17.48
N THR A 172 23.00 1.77 -18.61
CA THR A 172 23.72 1.53 -19.86
C THR A 172 23.42 2.69 -20.79
N GLN A 173 23.98 3.86 -20.46
CA GLN A 173 24.31 4.86 -21.49
C GLN A 173 25.61 5.56 -21.08
N LEU A 174 26.70 5.09 -21.61
CA LEU A 174 27.85 5.89 -21.99
C LEU A 174 27.75 6.18 -23.48
#